data_7a2fb0e27522dc4af10860386ce71098
#
_entry.id   7a2fb0e27522dc4af10860386ce71098
#
_cell.length_a   1.000
_cell.length_b   1.000
_cell.length_c   1.000
_cell.angle_alpha   90.00
_cell.angle_beta   90.00
_cell.angle_gamma   90.00
#
_symmetry.space_group_name_H-M   'P 1'
#
loop_
_entity.id
_entity.type
_entity.pdbx_description
1 polymer ?
#
loop_
_entity_poly.entity_id
_entity_poly.type
_entity_poly.pdbx_seq_one_letter_code
_entity_poly.pdbx_strand_id
1 'polypeptide(L)' 'MEENFNLHLGKKLRMRRLSLGLTQTKVAEAINVTFQQIQKYEKGTNGVSSNRLMQLSQFLNVPIIYFFEDFKEFKDI' A
#
# COMPACT_ATOMS: atom_id res chain seq x y z
N MET A 1 6.58 -21.40 2.63
CA MET A 1 7.28 -20.11 2.58
C MET A 1 6.34 -19.02 3.02
N GLU A 2 6.78 -18.22 3.96
CA GLU A 2 5.96 -17.13 4.48
C GLU A 2 5.85 -16.00 3.45
N GLU A 3 4.69 -15.38 3.40
CA GLU A 3 4.47 -14.22 2.55
C GLU A 3 5.14 -13.01 3.20
N ASN A 4 5.87 -12.24 2.41
CA ASN A 4 6.46 -10.98 2.87
C ASN A 4 5.36 -9.92 2.94
N PHE A 5 5.17 -9.33 4.12
CA PHE A 5 4.11 -8.35 4.31
C PHE A 5 4.28 -7.12 3.41
N ASN A 6 5.52 -6.68 3.20
CA ASN A 6 5.74 -5.52 2.33
C ASN A 6 5.32 -5.79 0.89
N LEU A 7 5.54 -7.01 0.40
CA LEU A 7 5.06 -7.42 -0.92
C LEU A 7 3.54 -7.43 -0.96
N HIS A 8 2.91 -7.99 0.07
CA HIS A 8 1.45 -8.04 0.17
C HIS A 8 0.84 -6.64 0.16
N LEU A 9 1.38 -5.77 1.01
CA LEU A 9 0.91 -4.39 1.12
C LEU A 9 1.09 -3.65 -0.20
N GLY A 10 2.24 -3.84 -0.85
CA GLY A 10 2.51 -3.21 -2.14
C GLY A 10 1.51 -3.62 -3.21
N LYS A 11 1.13 -4.90 -3.25
CA LYS A 11 0.10 -5.39 -4.18
C LYS A 11 -1.25 -4.77 -3.89
N LYS A 12 -1.62 -4.66 -2.62
CA LYS A 12 -2.89 -4.05 -2.21
C LYS A 12 -2.94 -2.58 -2.62
N LEU A 13 -1.85 -1.87 -2.39
CA LEU A 13 -1.72 -0.47 -2.79
C LEU A 13 -1.89 -0.32 -4.30
N ARG A 14 -1.17 -1.12 -5.08
CA ARG A 14 -1.23 -1.06 -6.54
C ARG A 14 -2.63 -1.38 -7.05
N MET A 15 -3.27 -2.43 -6.53
CA MET A 15 -4.61 -2.83 -6.95
C MET A 15 -5.62 -1.71 -6.72
N ARG A 16 -5.58 -1.11 -5.53
CA ARG A 16 -6.53 -0.03 -5.23
C ARG A 16 -6.28 1.19 -6.09
N ARG A 17 -5.01 1.56 -6.25
CA ARG A 17 -4.63 2.69 -7.10
C ARG A 17 -5.15 2.50 -8.52
N LEU A 18 -4.92 1.32 -9.10
CA LEU A 18 -5.36 1.03 -10.47
C LEU A 18 -6.87 1.01 -10.58
N SER A 19 -7.56 0.48 -9.57
CA SER A 19 -9.03 0.44 -9.57
C SER A 19 -9.65 1.84 -9.60
N LEU A 20 -8.93 2.83 -9.06
CA LEU A 20 -9.38 4.22 -9.06
C LEU A 20 -8.87 5.01 -10.26
N GLY A 21 -8.10 4.39 -11.14
CA GLY A 21 -7.54 5.05 -12.31
C GLY A 21 -6.45 6.06 -11.99
N LEU A 22 -5.77 5.90 -10.84
CA LEU A 22 -4.76 6.84 -10.39
C LEU A 22 -3.37 6.44 -10.85
N THR A 23 -2.53 7.45 -11.15
CA THR A 23 -1.12 7.23 -11.44
C THR A 23 -0.33 7.16 -10.14
N GLN A 24 0.88 6.60 -10.20
CA GLN A 24 1.79 6.61 -9.05
C GLN A 24 2.16 8.03 -8.64
N THR A 25 2.34 8.92 -9.61
CA THR A 25 2.62 10.33 -9.32
C THR A 25 1.50 11.00 -8.54
N LYS A 26 0.26 10.70 -8.88
CA LYS A 26 -0.89 11.28 -8.20
C LYS A 26 -0.93 10.85 -6.73
N VAL A 27 -0.69 9.58 -6.47
CA VAL A 27 -0.63 9.06 -5.10
C VAL A 27 0.53 9.69 -4.34
N ALA A 28 1.70 9.80 -4.99
CA ALA A 28 2.89 10.41 -4.37
C ALA A 28 2.60 11.84 -3.94
N GLU A 29 1.98 12.62 -4.80
CA GLU A 29 1.61 14.01 -4.49
C GLU A 29 0.67 14.08 -3.29
N ALA A 30 -0.30 13.17 -3.24
CA ALA A 30 -1.32 13.18 -2.20
C ALA A 30 -0.75 12.95 -0.79
N ILE A 31 0.30 12.15 -0.67
CA ILE A 31 0.90 11.85 0.63
C ILE A 31 2.28 12.48 0.79
N ASN A 32 2.65 13.37 -0.13
CA ASN A 32 3.86 14.17 -0.07
C ASN A 32 5.14 13.31 -0.01
N VAL A 33 5.22 12.34 -0.88
CA VAL A 33 6.42 11.52 -1.08
C VAL A 33 6.81 11.59 -2.57
N THR A 34 7.97 11.05 -2.90
CA THR A 34 8.42 11.01 -4.29
C THR A 34 7.72 9.89 -5.06
N PHE A 35 7.67 10.04 -6.37
CA PHE A 35 7.19 9.00 -7.27
C PHE A 35 7.96 7.69 -7.07
N GLN A 36 9.28 7.80 -6.93
CA GLN A 36 10.13 6.63 -6.70
C GLN A 36 9.76 5.91 -5.40
N GLN A 37 9.34 6.65 -4.39
CA GLN A 37 8.93 6.04 -3.12
C GLN A 37 7.68 5.19 -3.30
N ILE A 38 6.70 5.68 -4.08
CA ILE A 38 5.50 4.90 -4.37
C ILE A 38 5.88 3.63 -5.14
N GLN A 39 6.79 3.72 -6.10
CA GLN A 39 7.27 2.53 -6.82
C GLN A 39 7.86 1.50 -5.86
N LYS A 40 8.66 1.94 -4.90
CA LYS A 40 9.27 1.05 -3.90
C LYS A 40 8.22 0.42 -3.00
N TYR A 41 7.21 1.17 -2.59
CA TYR A 41 6.10 0.63 -1.81
C TYR A 41 5.38 -0.47 -2.59
N GLU A 42 5.06 -0.21 -3.85
CA GLU A 42 4.30 -1.16 -4.67
C GLU A 42 5.10 -2.42 -5.00
N LYS A 43 6.42 -2.30 -5.08
CA LYS A 43 7.31 -3.45 -5.30
C LYS A 43 7.62 -4.22 -4.02
N GLY A 44 7.30 -3.65 -2.87
CA GLY A 44 7.58 -4.26 -1.59
C GLY A 44 9.05 -4.18 -1.18
N THR A 45 9.83 -3.31 -1.80
CA THR A 45 11.25 -3.15 -1.45
C THR A 45 11.43 -2.29 -0.20
N ASN A 46 10.46 -1.43 0.09
CA ASN A 46 10.46 -0.62 1.32
C ASN A 46 9.16 -0.83 2.06
N GLY A 47 9.25 -0.86 3.40
CA GLY A 47 8.06 -0.85 4.23
C GLY A 47 7.40 0.52 4.24
N VAL A 48 6.12 0.56 4.59
CA VAL A 48 5.34 1.80 4.69
C VAL A 48 5.16 2.09 6.18
N SER A 49 5.53 3.30 6.61
CA SER A 49 5.32 3.70 8.00
C SER A 49 3.83 3.75 8.31
N SER A 50 3.48 3.62 9.59
CA SER A 50 2.07 3.69 10.01
C SER A 50 1.43 5.01 9.60
N ASN A 51 2.17 6.10 9.70
CA ASN A 51 1.67 7.42 9.31
C ASN A 51 1.34 7.48 7.81
N ARG A 52 2.24 6.97 6.98
CA ARG A 52 2.02 6.93 5.53
C ARG A 52 0.88 5.99 5.17
N LEU A 53 0.78 4.87 5.90
CA LEU A 53 -0.30 3.91 5.68
C LEU A 53 -1.67 4.56 5.95
N MET A 54 -1.76 5.35 7.02
CA MET A 54 -2.99 6.09 7.32
C MET A 54 -3.33 7.10 6.22
N GLN A 55 -2.32 7.81 5.73
CA GLN A 55 -2.52 8.77 4.64
C GLN A 55 -3.00 8.07 3.37
N LEU A 56 -2.42 6.92 3.04
CA LEU A 56 -2.85 6.13 1.90
C LEU A 56 -4.29 5.65 2.06
N SER A 57 -4.62 5.14 3.24
CA SER A 57 -5.97 4.69 3.56
C SER A 57 -7.00 5.80 3.31
N GLN A 58 -6.72 7.00 3.80
CA GLN A 58 -7.60 8.15 3.64
C GLN A 58 -7.73 8.59 2.19
N PHE A 59 -6.60 8.72 1.51
CA PHE A 59 -6.60 9.19 0.12
C PHE A 59 -7.27 8.19 -0.82
N LEU A 60 -6.98 6.91 -0.62
CA LEU A 60 -7.52 5.86 -1.49
C LEU A 60 -8.93 5.41 -1.06
N ASN A 61 -9.43 5.98 0.02
CA ASN A 61 -10.77 5.74 0.54
C ASN A 61 -11.03 4.25 0.82
N VAL A 62 -10.12 3.65 1.55
CA VAL A 62 -10.27 2.29 2.06
C VAL A 62 -9.97 2.30 3.55
N PRO A 63 -10.59 1.40 4.35
CA PRO A 63 -10.20 1.28 5.74
C PRO A 63 -8.78 0.71 5.82
N ILE A 64 -8.07 1.02 6.89
CA ILE A 64 -6.67 0.59 7.02
C ILE A 64 -6.56 -0.94 6.98
N ILE A 65 -7.59 -1.65 7.46
CA ILE A 65 -7.62 -3.11 7.44
C ILE A 65 -7.51 -3.68 6.02
N TYR A 66 -7.90 -2.91 5.02
CA TYR A 66 -7.81 -3.32 3.62
C TYR A 66 -6.40 -3.83 3.28
N PHE A 67 -5.37 -3.13 3.77
CA PHE A 67 -3.98 -3.48 3.47
C PHE A 67 -3.52 -4.78 4.12
N PHE A 68 -4.25 -5.23 5.14
CA PHE A 68 -3.93 -6.45 5.89
C PHE A 68 -4.79 -7.64 5.48
N GLU A 69 -5.88 -7.39 4.77
CA GLU A 69 -6.80 -8.46 4.38
C GLU A 69 -6.09 -9.50 3.51
N ASP A 70 -6.40 -10.76 3.76
CA ASP A 70 -5.87 -11.91 3.02
C ASP A 70 -4.37 -12.16 3.19
N PHE A 71 -3.74 -11.46 4.13
CA PHE A 71 -2.37 -11.78 4.47
C PHE A 71 -2.35 -13.05 5.31
N LYS A 72 -1.66 -14.09 4.83
CA LYS A 72 -1.72 -15.44 5.42
C LYS A 72 -1.44 -15.48 6.91
N GLU A 73 -0.43 -14.73 7.37
CA GLU A 73 -0.04 -14.79 8.77
C GLU A 73 -1.13 -14.28 9.71
N PHE A 74 -1.98 -13.38 9.22
CA PHE A 74 -3.07 -12.88 10.03
C PHE A 74 -4.27 -13.82 10.09
N LYS A 75 -4.38 -14.71 9.11
CA LYS A 75 -5.49 -15.68 9.10
C LYS A 75 -5.30 -16.78 10.13
N ASP A 76 -4.08 -17.02 10.54
CA ASP A 76 -3.75 -18.09 11.47
C ASP A 76 -3.73 -17.64 12.94
N ILE A 77 -4.02 -16.41 13.20
CA ILE A 77 -4.02 -15.84 14.54
C ILE A 77 -5.30 -16.18 15.30
#